data_72093fb47678af7cca936bf7b4cf5ca2
#
_entry.id   72093fb47678af7cca936bf7b4cf5ca2
#
_cell.length_a   1.000
_cell.length_b   1.000
_cell.length_c   1.000
_cell.angle_alpha   90.00
_cell.angle_beta   90.00
_cell.angle_gamma   90.00
#
_symmetry.space_group_name_H-M   'P 1'
#
loop_
_entity.id
_entity.type
_entity.pdbx_description
1 polymer ?
#
loop_
_entity_poly.entity_id
_entity_poly.type
_entity_poly.pdbx_seq_one_letter_code
_entity_poly.pdbx_strand_id
1 'polypeptide(L)'
;GDRRDLNRVDRRQRQMCIRDRYDKVKIVLISGPSSSGKTTFSKRLSIQLMVLGLKPVQISIDNYFVDREHTPRDEKGEYDFESLQAIDIDLFNENLNDLLIGREVRLPRFDFNSGRRSYYNGTFKMKPDQVLIIEGIHGLNPDLTPHIDPARKFGIFVSALTQISIDAQNPISSTDNRLFRRMVRDYRFRGY
;
A
#
# COMPACT_ATOMS: atom_id res chain seq x y z
N GLY A 1 2.16 -30.06 -35.59
CA GLY A 1 1.87 -29.66 -34.24
C GLY A 1 1.00 -28.42 -34.25
N ASP A 2 -0.23 -28.55 -33.73
CA ASP A 2 -1.28 -27.56 -33.84
C ASP A 2 -0.92 -26.33 -32.95
N ARG A 3 -1.03 -25.11 -33.50
CA ARG A 3 -0.85 -23.83 -32.76
C ARG A 3 -1.69 -23.76 -31.46
N ARG A 4 -2.76 -24.55 -31.38
CA ARG A 4 -3.59 -24.69 -30.18
C ARG A 4 -2.90 -25.39 -29.04
N ASP A 5 -2.05 -26.40 -29.34
CA ASP A 5 -1.31 -27.14 -28.31
C ASP A 5 -0.15 -26.34 -27.74
N LEU A 6 0.53 -25.54 -28.57
CA LEU A 6 1.57 -24.61 -28.10
C LEU A 6 1.00 -23.54 -27.18
N ASN A 7 -0.16 -22.97 -27.50
CA ASN A 7 -0.84 -22.00 -26.64
C ASN A 7 -1.34 -22.60 -25.32
N ARG A 8 -1.67 -23.89 -25.31
CA ARG A 8 -2.14 -24.60 -24.11
C ARG A 8 -0.99 -24.93 -23.17
N VAL A 9 0.17 -25.28 -23.70
CA VAL A 9 1.41 -25.50 -22.93
C VAL A 9 1.91 -24.19 -22.34
N ASP A 10 1.93 -23.11 -23.13
CA ASP A 10 2.37 -21.79 -22.69
C ASP A 10 1.45 -21.21 -21.60
N ARG A 11 0.14 -21.42 -21.69
CA ARG A 11 -0.82 -21.06 -20.62
C ARG A 11 -0.57 -21.86 -19.34
N ARG A 12 -0.31 -23.17 -19.43
CA ARG A 12 -0.01 -24.01 -18.27
C ARG A 12 1.31 -23.63 -17.62
N GLN A 13 2.35 -23.37 -18.41
CA GLN A 13 3.65 -22.91 -17.90
C GLN A 13 3.53 -21.53 -17.23
N ARG A 14 2.81 -20.59 -17.83
CA ARG A 14 2.54 -19.28 -17.19
C ARG A 14 1.75 -19.43 -15.90
N GLN A 15 0.75 -20.31 -15.85
CA GLN A 15 0.00 -20.59 -14.63
C GLN A 15 0.87 -21.26 -13.56
N MET A 16 1.78 -22.18 -13.91
CA MET A 16 2.74 -22.75 -12.97
C MET A 16 3.73 -21.72 -12.46
N CYS A 17 4.34 -20.91 -13.32
CA CYS A 17 5.27 -19.85 -12.89
C CYS A 17 4.59 -18.78 -12.03
N ILE A 18 3.32 -18.49 -12.31
CA ILE A 18 2.51 -17.59 -11.49
C ILE A 18 2.26 -18.24 -10.13
N ARG A 19 1.86 -19.52 -10.09
CA ARG A 19 1.55 -20.26 -8.86
C ARG A 19 2.79 -20.39 -7.96
N ASP A 20 3.96 -20.72 -8.51
CA ASP A 20 5.23 -20.80 -7.78
C ASP A 20 5.67 -19.45 -7.19
N ARG A 21 5.30 -18.32 -7.83
CA ARG A 21 5.49 -16.98 -7.27
C ARG A 21 4.49 -16.65 -6.19
N TYR A 22 3.24 -17.08 -6.30
CA TYR A 22 2.20 -16.83 -5.29
C TYR A 22 2.51 -17.47 -3.94
N ASP A 23 3.19 -18.63 -3.93
CA ASP A 23 3.58 -19.29 -2.68
C ASP A 23 4.70 -18.54 -1.96
N LYS A 24 5.49 -17.75 -2.68
CA LYS A 24 6.60 -16.97 -2.12
C LYS A 24 6.21 -15.56 -1.72
N VAL A 25 5.49 -14.83 -2.58
CA VAL A 25 5.11 -13.44 -2.31
C VAL A 25 3.95 -13.39 -1.32
N LYS A 26 4.20 -12.83 -0.15
CA LYS A 26 3.20 -12.64 0.91
C LYS A 26 2.84 -11.18 1.16
N ILE A 27 3.62 -10.25 0.60
CA ILE A 27 3.46 -8.82 0.80
C ILE A 27 3.48 -8.11 -0.56
N VAL A 28 2.47 -7.29 -0.82
CA VAL A 28 2.43 -6.34 -1.93
C VAL A 28 2.54 -4.93 -1.36
N LEU A 29 3.63 -4.25 -1.70
CA LEU A 29 3.91 -2.88 -1.26
C LEU A 29 3.45 -1.90 -2.35
N ILE A 30 2.55 -0.99 -2.02
CA ILE A 30 2.03 0.01 -2.96
C ILE A 30 2.50 1.39 -2.53
N SER A 31 3.33 2.01 -3.34
CA SER A 31 3.82 3.37 -3.12
C SER A 31 3.34 4.34 -4.18
N GLY A 32 3.48 5.60 -3.90
CA GLY A 32 3.18 6.70 -4.81
C GLY A 32 2.87 7.97 -4.05
N PRO A 33 2.92 9.12 -4.70
CA PRO A 33 2.72 10.40 -4.04
C PRO A 33 1.30 10.55 -3.48
N SER A 34 1.12 11.48 -2.56
CA SER A 34 -0.20 11.82 -2.00
C SER A 34 -1.20 12.10 -3.12
N SER A 35 -2.44 11.62 -2.96
CA SER A 35 -3.52 11.74 -3.95
C SER A 35 -3.25 11.10 -5.33
N SER A 36 -2.26 10.22 -5.47
CA SER A 36 -2.03 9.44 -6.70
C SER A 36 -3.08 8.37 -6.97
N GLY A 37 -3.87 7.98 -5.96
CA GLY A 37 -4.88 6.93 -6.07
C GLY A 37 -4.46 5.57 -5.54
N LYS A 38 -3.41 5.50 -4.72
CA LYS A 38 -2.93 4.25 -4.08
C LYS A 38 -4.06 3.44 -3.46
N THR A 39 -4.87 4.06 -2.61
CA THR A 39 -5.99 3.38 -1.91
C THR A 39 -7.04 2.84 -2.90
N THR A 40 -7.34 3.57 -3.98
CA THR A 40 -8.26 3.08 -5.02
C THR A 40 -7.65 1.90 -5.78
N PHE A 41 -6.36 1.99 -6.10
CA PHE A 41 -5.63 0.93 -6.77
C PHE A 41 -5.56 -0.33 -5.88
N SER A 42 -5.22 -0.19 -4.60
CA SER A 42 -5.13 -1.31 -3.66
C SER A 42 -6.46 -2.07 -3.52
N LYS A 43 -7.58 -1.34 -3.47
CA LYS A 43 -8.93 -1.93 -3.43
C LYS A 43 -9.26 -2.71 -4.71
N ARG A 44 -8.93 -2.15 -5.89
CA ARG A 44 -9.12 -2.84 -7.17
C ARG A 44 -8.22 -4.07 -7.31
N LEU A 45 -6.96 -3.97 -6.89
CA LEU A 45 -6.04 -5.11 -6.86
C LEU A 45 -6.59 -6.22 -5.93
N SER A 46 -7.11 -5.86 -4.76
CA SER A 46 -7.73 -6.82 -3.84
C SER A 46 -8.85 -7.62 -4.51
N ILE A 47 -9.72 -6.95 -5.27
CA ILE A 47 -10.80 -7.63 -6.00
C ILE A 47 -10.22 -8.63 -7.02
N GLN A 48 -9.20 -8.23 -7.77
CA GLN A 48 -8.56 -9.12 -8.75
C GLN A 48 -7.87 -10.32 -8.08
N LEU A 49 -7.21 -10.12 -6.95
CA LEU A 49 -6.60 -11.21 -6.19
C LEU A 49 -7.65 -12.16 -5.63
N MET A 50 -8.80 -11.65 -5.16
CA MET A 50 -9.92 -12.51 -4.73
C MET A 50 -10.49 -13.37 -5.87
N VAL A 51 -10.59 -12.82 -7.09
CA VAL A 51 -10.98 -13.60 -8.28
C VAL A 51 -9.98 -14.73 -8.57
N LEU A 52 -8.72 -14.55 -8.23
CA LEU A 52 -7.67 -15.57 -8.35
C LEU A 52 -7.63 -16.55 -7.16
N GLY A 53 -8.57 -16.46 -6.22
CA GLY A 53 -8.66 -17.33 -5.05
C GLY A 53 -7.77 -16.95 -3.88
N LEU A 54 -7.09 -15.80 -3.93
CA LEU A 54 -6.30 -15.27 -2.82
C LEU A 54 -7.18 -14.45 -1.87
N LYS A 55 -6.75 -14.33 -0.62
CA LYS A 55 -7.45 -13.51 0.40
C LYS A 55 -6.58 -12.30 0.79
N PRO A 56 -6.70 -11.18 0.07
CA PRO A 56 -5.93 -9.99 0.39
C PRO A 56 -6.40 -9.35 1.69
N VAL A 57 -5.43 -8.88 2.48
CA VAL A 57 -5.65 -8.10 3.70
C VAL A 57 -4.96 -6.75 3.51
N GLN A 58 -5.72 -5.68 3.67
CA GLN A 58 -5.21 -4.32 3.47
C GLN A 58 -4.67 -3.75 4.78
N ILE A 59 -3.47 -3.18 4.72
CA ILE A 59 -2.83 -2.44 5.81
C ILE A 59 -2.37 -1.10 5.24
N SER A 60 -2.78 0.00 5.88
CA SER A 60 -2.25 1.32 5.55
C SER A 60 -1.07 1.65 6.45
N ILE A 61 0.04 2.09 5.84
CA ILE A 61 1.22 2.58 6.57
C ILE A 61 0.83 3.79 7.43
N ASP A 62 -0.14 4.59 6.99
CA ASP A 62 -0.63 5.76 7.73
C ASP A 62 -1.20 5.40 9.11
N ASN A 63 -1.59 4.15 9.35
CA ASN A 63 -2.01 3.69 10.68
C ASN A 63 -0.86 3.56 11.69
N TYR A 64 0.38 3.57 11.22
CA TYR A 64 1.58 3.45 12.02
C TYR A 64 2.26 4.79 12.32
N PHE A 65 1.60 5.92 12.03
CA PHE A 65 2.12 7.21 12.47
C PHE A 65 2.33 7.23 13.99
N VAL A 66 3.43 7.86 14.41
CA VAL A 66 3.63 8.21 15.82
C VAL A 66 2.61 9.28 16.23
N ASP A 67 2.36 9.40 17.53
CA ASP A 67 1.46 10.45 18.02
C ASP A 67 1.98 11.83 17.57
N ARG A 68 1.07 12.77 17.34
CA ARG A 68 1.39 14.10 16.79
C ARG A 68 2.52 14.80 17.55
N GLU A 69 2.58 14.62 18.86
CA GLU A 69 3.61 15.22 19.72
C GLU A 69 5.03 14.74 19.38
N HIS A 70 5.15 13.51 18.82
CA HIS A 70 6.41 12.88 18.42
C HIS A 70 6.70 12.98 16.92
N THR A 71 5.75 13.57 16.14
CA THR A 71 5.96 13.75 14.71
C THR A 71 7.09 14.76 14.46
N PRO A 72 8.08 14.46 13.59
CA PRO A 72 9.13 15.39 13.25
C PRO A 72 8.57 16.70 12.68
N ARG A 73 9.34 17.76 12.78
CA ARG A 73 8.96 19.06 12.22
C ARG A 73 9.85 19.40 11.04
N ASP A 74 9.28 20.07 10.05
CA ASP A 74 9.99 20.58 8.91
C ASP A 74 10.79 21.88 9.26
N GLU A 75 11.50 22.44 8.27
CA GLU A 75 12.29 23.66 8.43
C GLU A 75 11.45 24.90 8.85
N LYS A 76 10.12 24.84 8.65
CA LYS A 76 9.20 25.91 9.03
C LYS A 76 8.58 25.68 10.41
N GLY A 77 8.91 24.56 11.07
CA GLY A 77 8.34 24.18 12.37
C GLY A 77 6.99 23.48 12.29
N GLU A 78 6.50 23.19 11.08
CA GLU A 78 5.25 22.45 10.88
C GLU A 78 5.46 20.94 11.01
N TYR A 79 4.43 20.17 11.36
CA TYR A 79 4.52 18.72 11.46
C TYR A 79 4.77 18.08 10.10
N ASP A 80 5.89 17.37 9.94
CA ASP A 80 6.26 16.67 8.72
C ASP A 80 5.76 15.22 8.71
N PHE A 81 4.52 15.03 8.28
CA PHE A 81 3.93 13.71 8.07
C PHE A 81 4.45 13.02 6.79
N GLU A 82 5.23 13.69 5.97
CA GLU A 82 5.85 13.08 4.79
C GLU A 82 7.23 12.48 5.12
N SER A 83 7.78 12.74 6.29
CA SER A 83 9.00 12.10 6.77
C SER A 83 8.77 10.62 7.09
N LEU A 84 9.77 9.78 6.78
CA LEU A 84 9.76 8.39 7.20
C LEU A 84 9.78 8.24 8.74
N GLN A 85 10.39 9.19 9.43
CA GLN A 85 10.47 9.24 10.89
C GLN A 85 9.12 9.52 11.58
N ALA A 86 8.12 9.97 10.81
CA ALA A 86 6.76 10.10 11.32
C ALA A 86 6.07 8.73 11.49
N ILE A 87 6.68 7.66 10.99
CA ILE A 87 6.16 6.28 11.06
C ILE A 87 6.95 5.53 12.14
N ASP A 88 6.24 4.79 12.96
CA ASP A 88 6.79 3.84 13.91
C ASP A 88 7.25 2.58 13.16
N ILE A 89 8.48 2.64 12.63
CA ILE A 89 9.05 1.60 11.78
C ILE A 89 9.27 0.31 12.58
N ASP A 90 9.62 0.42 13.84
CA ASP A 90 9.88 -0.73 14.69
C ASP A 90 8.60 -1.52 14.92
N LEU A 91 7.52 -0.86 15.34
CA LEU A 91 6.20 -1.47 15.50
C LEU A 91 5.70 -2.06 14.18
N PHE A 92 5.91 -1.35 13.06
CA PHE A 92 5.50 -1.81 11.74
C PHE A 92 6.21 -3.12 11.36
N ASN A 93 7.53 -3.19 11.53
CA ASN A 93 8.30 -4.40 11.21
C ASN A 93 8.01 -5.54 12.19
N GLU A 94 7.84 -5.26 13.49
CA GLU A 94 7.43 -6.26 14.48
C GLU A 94 6.11 -6.91 14.06
N ASN A 95 5.09 -6.09 13.79
CA ASN A 95 3.78 -6.58 13.36
C ASN A 95 3.85 -7.38 12.06
N LEU A 96 4.63 -6.93 11.07
CA LEU A 96 4.79 -7.67 9.81
C LEU A 96 5.47 -9.03 10.02
N ASN A 97 6.54 -9.08 10.80
CA ASN A 97 7.25 -10.32 11.10
C ASN A 97 6.34 -11.31 11.83
N ASP A 98 5.61 -10.85 12.84
CA ASP A 98 4.68 -11.69 13.59
C ASP A 98 3.54 -12.23 12.70
N LEU A 99 2.98 -11.40 11.82
CA LEU A 99 1.98 -11.84 10.85
C LEU A 99 2.53 -12.90 9.90
N LEU A 100 3.77 -12.71 9.38
CA LEU A 100 4.40 -13.65 8.44
C LEU A 100 4.72 -15.00 9.05
N ILE A 101 4.92 -15.08 10.37
CA ILE A 101 5.12 -16.34 11.10
C ILE A 101 3.82 -16.87 11.73
N GLY A 102 2.68 -16.22 11.44
CA GLY A 102 1.35 -16.65 11.89
C GLY A 102 1.07 -16.39 13.37
N ARG A 103 1.69 -15.39 13.96
CA ARG A 103 1.32 -14.89 15.29
C ARG A 103 0.14 -13.94 15.22
N GLU A 104 -0.53 -13.76 16.34
CA GLU A 104 -1.59 -12.78 16.48
C GLU A 104 -1.01 -11.39 16.76
N VAL A 105 -1.54 -10.39 16.05
CA VAL A 105 -1.10 -9.00 16.14
C VAL A 105 -2.29 -8.10 16.39
N ARG A 106 -2.12 -7.12 17.24
CA ARG A 106 -3.09 -6.05 17.43
C ARG A 106 -2.73 -4.88 16.53
N LEU A 107 -3.47 -4.73 15.42
CA LEU A 107 -3.19 -3.71 14.42
C LEU A 107 -3.51 -2.30 14.94
N PRO A 108 -2.62 -1.31 14.71
CA PRO A 108 -2.87 0.07 15.07
C PRO A 108 -3.84 0.74 14.10
N ARG A 109 -4.42 1.83 14.57
CA ARG A 109 -5.22 2.77 13.79
C ARG A 109 -4.85 4.18 14.21
N PHE A 110 -4.51 5.02 13.24
CA PHE A 110 -4.23 6.43 13.48
C PHE A 110 -5.46 7.29 13.18
N ASP A 111 -5.80 8.19 14.09
CA ASP A 111 -6.84 9.18 13.89
C ASP A 111 -6.21 10.55 13.60
N PHE A 112 -6.37 11.01 12.37
CA PHE A 112 -5.80 12.28 11.90
C PHE A 112 -6.42 13.50 12.60
N ASN A 113 -7.66 13.42 13.08
CA ASN A 113 -8.31 14.53 13.75
C ASN A 113 -7.70 14.75 15.14
N SER A 114 -7.64 13.70 15.94
CA SER A 114 -7.02 13.77 17.28
C SER A 114 -5.49 13.74 17.24
N GLY A 115 -4.88 13.25 16.16
CA GLY A 115 -3.45 13.05 16.03
C GLY A 115 -2.90 11.98 16.95
N ARG A 116 -3.72 10.98 17.30
CA ARG A 116 -3.38 9.90 18.23
C ARG A 116 -3.54 8.53 17.60
N ARG A 117 -2.67 7.61 18.01
CA ARG A 117 -2.78 6.21 17.68
C ARG A 117 -3.72 5.50 18.65
N SER A 118 -4.52 4.63 18.12
CA SER A 118 -5.37 3.69 18.84
C SER A 118 -5.19 2.29 18.24
N TYR A 119 -5.89 1.30 18.75
CA TYR A 119 -5.80 -0.06 18.23
C TYR A 119 -7.19 -0.58 17.91
N TYR A 120 -7.29 -1.42 16.86
CA TYR A 120 -8.53 -2.12 16.58
C TYR A 120 -8.90 -3.06 17.74
N ASN A 121 -10.20 -3.26 17.94
CA ASN A 121 -10.67 -4.26 18.89
C ASN A 121 -10.38 -5.67 18.35
N GLY A 122 -9.71 -6.48 19.17
CA GLY A 122 -9.31 -7.85 18.81
C GLY A 122 -7.92 -7.91 18.16
N THR A 123 -7.52 -9.14 17.88
CA THR A 123 -6.25 -9.48 17.23
C THR A 123 -6.49 -9.99 15.82
N PHE A 124 -5.52 -9.80 14.97
CA PHE A 124 -5.49 -10.33 13.62
C PHE A 124 -4.36 -11.34 13.49
N LYS A 125 -4.65 -12.49 12.88
CA LYS A 125 -3.70 -13.54 12.56
C LYS A 125 -3.74 -13.84 11.06
N MET A 126 -2.58 -13.75 10.41
CA MET A 126 -2.47 -14.04 8.99
C MET A 126 -2.62 -15.54 8.73
N LYS A 127 -3.46 -15.91 7.75
CA LYS A 127 -3.64 -17.29 7.27
C LYS A 127 -2.70 -17.57 6.09
N PRO A 128 -2.37 -18.86 5.82
CA PRO A 128 -1.46 -19.23 4.72
C PRO A 128 -1.91 -18.75 3.33
N ASP A 129 -3.23 -18.68 3.09
CA ASP A 129 -3.86 -18.28 1.84
C ASP A 129 -4.07 -16.75 1.71
N GLN A 130 -3.57 -15.99 2.68
CA GLN A 130 -3.66 -14.54 2.69
C GLN A 130 -2.41 -13.87 2.13
N VAL A 131 -2.62 -12.68 1.54
CA VAL A 131 -1.58 -11.77 1.05
C VAL A 131 -1.82 -10.39 1.65
N LEU A 132 -0.79 -9.80 2.22
CA LEU A 132 -0.85 -8.44 2.75
C LEU A 132 -0.71 -7.44 1.61
N ILE A 133 -1.62 -6.49 1.50
CA ILE A 133 -1.51 -5.33 0.61
C ILE A 133 -1.26 -4.12 1.50
N ILE A 134 -0.05 -3.60 1.41
CA ILE A 134 0.42 -2.48 2.24
C ILE A 134 0.53 -1.24 1.36
N GLU A 135 -0.14 -0.17 1.74
CA GLU A 135 -0.12 1.07 0.97
C GLU A 135 0.33 2.27 1.81
N GLY A 136 1.11 3.15 1.19
CA GLY A 136 1.57 4.41 1.78
C GLY A 136 2.61 5.10 0.90
N ILE A 137 2.97 6.33 1.25
CA ILE A 137 3.95 7.11 0.48
C ILE A 137 5.34 6.47 0.52
N HIS A 138 5.68 5.80 1.63
CA HIS A 138 6.96 5.13 1.85
C HIS A 138 6.96 3.64 1.47
N GLY A 139 5.89 3.12 0.85
CA GLY A 139 5.73 1.69 0.59
C GLY A 139 6.90 1.01 -0.14
N LEU A 140 7.66 1.75 -0.95
CA LEU A 140 8.84 1.23 -1.66
C LEU A 140 10.17 1.71 -1.07
N ASN A 141 10.16 2.44 0.06
CA ASN A 141 11.40 2.80 0.73
C ASN A 141 12.04 1.55 1.34
N PRO A 142 13.32 1.23 1.02
CA PRO A 142 14.00 0.06 1.58
C PRO A 142 14.05 0.07 3.11
N ASP A 143 14.19 1.26 3.70
CA ASP A 143 14.31 1.45 5.14
C ASP A 143 12.99 1.18 5.89
N LEU A 144 11.87 1.12 5.18
CA LEU A 144 10.59 0.76 5.79
C LEU A 144 10.52 -0.73 6.16
N THR A 145 11.11 -1.60 5.35
CA THR A 145 11.06 -3.06 5.55
C THR A 145 12.43 -3.71 5.40
N PRO A 146 13.44 -3.31 6.21
CA PRO A 146 14.84 -3.75 6.03
C PRO A 146 15.02 -5.25 6.30
N HIS A 147 14.20 -5.83 7.20
CA HIS A 147 14.35 -7.21 7.66
C HIS A 147 13.43 -8.21 6.93
N ILE A 148 12.63 -7.74 5.97
CA ILE A 148 11.73 -8.62 5.20
C ILE A 148 12.46 -9.10 3.94
N ASP A 149 12.51 -10.43 3.76
CA ASP A 149 13.09 -11.05 2.57
C ASP A 149 12.50 -10.45 1.28
N PRO A 150 13.35 -9.92 0.36
CA PRO A 150 12.90 -9.38 -0.92
C PRO A 150 12.09 -10.38 -1.76
N ALA A 151 12.35 -11.68 -1.65
CA ALA A 151 11.60 -12.72 -2.36
C ALA A 151 10.13 -12.81 -1.90
N ARG A 152 9.81 -12.32 -0.72
CA ARG A 152 8.46 -12.29 -0.14
C ARG A 152 7.70 -11.00 -0.44
N LYS A 153 8.35 -10.01 -1.06
CA LYS A 153 7.80 -8.68 -1.36
C LYS A 153 7.60 -8.46 -2.85
N PHE A 154 6.53 -7.78 -3.22
CA PHE A 154 6.30 -7.26 -4.56
C PHE A 154 5.97 -5.78 -4.49
N GLY A 155 6.76 -4.95 -5.17
CA GLY A 155 6.62 -3.49 -5.16
C GLY A 155 5.82 -2.97 -6.35
N ILE A 156 4.90 -2.04 -6.10
CA ILE A 156 4.10 -1.35 -7.13
C ILE A 156 4.18 0.15 -6.88
N PHE A 157 4.57 0.91 -7.89
CA PHE A 157 4.51 2.37 -7.85
C PHE A 157 3.29 2.89 -8.61
N VAL A 158 2.44 3.67 -7.92
CA VAL A 158 1.24 4.26 -8.51
C VAL A 158 1.48 5.75 -8.78
N SER A 159 1.51 6.11 -10.04
CA SER A 159 1.59 7.50 -10.49
C SER A 159 0.27 7.94 -11.14
N ALA A 160 -0.17 9.15 -10.82
CA ALA A 160 -1.35 9.75 -11.45
C ALA A 160 -0.98 10.39 -12.79
N LEU A 161 -0.44 9.59 -13.71
CA LEU A 161 -0.15 10.00 -15.10
C LEU A 161 -1.44 10.02 -15.93
N THR A 162 -2.49 10.67 -15.46
CA THR A 162 -3.70 10.85 -16.25
C THR A 162 -3.52 12.07 -17.12
N GLN A 163 -3.44 11.87 -18.41
CA GLN A 163 -3.55 12.94 -19.40
C GLN A 163 -5.03 13.35 -19.49
N ILE A 164 -5.46 14.15 -18.54
CA ILE A 164 -6.77 14.83 -18.66
C ILE A 164 -6.49 16.13 -19.38
N SER A 165 -7.17 16.36 -20.49
CA SER A 165 -7.12 17.63 -21.23
C SER A 165 -8.36 18.42 -20.91
N ILE A 166 -8.23 19.74 -20.73
CA ILE A 166 -9.35 20.67 -20.65
C ILE A 166 -9.95 20.81 -22.05
N ASP A 167 -9.08 20.77 -23.06
CA ASP A 167 -9.42 20.76 -24.47
C ASP A 167 -8.36 19.97 -25.27
N ALA A 168 -8.45 19.96 -26.62
CA ALA A 168 -7.53 19.21 -27.47
C ALA A 168 -6.06 19.69 -27.42
N GLN A 169 -5.79 20.84 -26.83
CA GLN A 169 -4.46 21.48 -26.83
C GLN A 169 -3.88 21.73 -25.44
N ASN A 170 -4.70 21.69 -24.39
CA ASN A 170 -4.30 22.03 -23.02
C ASN A 170 -4.41 20.84 -22.06
N PRO A 171 -3.38 19.99 -21.98
CA PRO A 171 -3.36 18.91 -20.98
C PRO A 171 -3.15 19.47 -19.57
N ILE A 172 -3.92 18.98 -18.61
CA ILE A 172 -3.68 19.25 -17.19
C ILE A 172 -2.43 18.49 -16.75
N SER A 173 -1.49 19.17 -16.11
CA SER A 173 -0.30 18.51 -15.57
C SER A 173 -0.68 17.48 -14.50
N SER A 174 0.13 16.43 -14.35
CA SER A 174 -0.08 15.42 -13.29
C SER A 174 -0.04 16.04 -11.89
N THR A 175 0.73 17.10 -11.71
CA THR A 175 0.84 17.87 -10.46
C THR A 175 -0.45 18.60 -10.15
N ASP A 176 -1.02 19.32 -11.11
CA ASP A 176 -2.27 20.07 -10.95
C ASP A 176 -3.46 19.12 -10.70
N ASN A 177 -3.52 18.02 -11.46
CA ASN A 177 -4.53 16.99 -11.21
C ASN A 177 -4.44 16.42 -9.79
N ARG A 178 -3.23 16.16 -9.28
CA ARG A 178 -3.03 15.72 -7.90
C ARG A 178 -3.45 16.80 -6.89
N LEU A 179 -3.13 18.06 -7.16
CA LEU A 179 -3.53 19.19 -6.33
C LEU A 179 -5.06 19.27 -6.20
N PHE A 180 -5.78 19.25 -7.33
CA PHE A 180 -7.25 19.25 -7.33
C PHE A 180 -7.82 18.05 -6.57
N ARG A 181 -7.27 16.86 -6.76
CA ARG A 181 -7.71 15.66 -6.03
C ARG A 181 -7.43 15.77 -4.52
N ARG A 182 -6.32 16.40 -4.14
CA ARG A 182 -5.99 16.66 -2.73
C ARG A 182 -6.98 17.64 -2.13
N MET A 183 -7.27 18.75 -2.79
CA MET A 183 -8.25 19.76 -2.34
C MET A 183 -9.63 19.12 -2.12
N VAL A 184 -10.13 18.36 -3.09
CA VAL A 184 -11.43 17.67 -2.99
C VAL A 184 -11.45 16.66 -1.84
N ARG A 185 -10.37 15.89 -1.67
CA ARG A 185 -10.25 14.93 -0.57
C ARG A 185 -10.26 15.62 0.79
N ASP A 186 -9.45 16.66 0.94
CA ASP A 186 -9.27 17.35 2.23
C ASP A 186 -10.55 18.08 2.62
N TYR A 187 -11.23 18.72 1.66
CA TYR A 187 -12.54 19.31 1.87
C TYR A 187 -13.61 18.28 2.30
N ARG A 188 -13.68 17.12 1.61
CA ARG A 188 -14.74 16.13 1.86
C ARG A 188 -14.52 15.26 3.11
N PHE A 189 -13.26 14.97 3.46
CA PHE A 189 -12.94 13.92 4.42
C PHE A 189 -12.04 14.35 5.57
N ARG A 190 -11.49 15.55 5.54
CA ARG A 190 -10.56 16.04 6.59
C ARG A 190 -11.02 17.37 7.22
N GLY A 191 -12.09 17.97 6.74
CA GLY A 191 -12.69 19.18 7.33
C GLY A 191 -11.88 20.47 7.12
N TYR A 192 -11.08 20.54 6.04
CA TYR A 192 -10.36 21.76 5.62
C TYR A 192 -11.11 22.47 4.52
#